data_21a10f8bf3f3a779f738fd09d43c41bb
#
_entry.id   21a10f8bf3f3a779f738fd09d43c41bb
#
_cell.length_a   1.000
_cell.length_b   1.000
_cell.length_c   1.000
_cell.angle_alpha   90.00
_cell.angle_beta   90.00
_cell.angle_gamma   90.00
#
_symmetry.space_group_name_H-M   'P 1'
#
loop_
_entity.id
_entity.type
_entity.pdbx_description
1 polymer ?
#
loop_
_entity_poly.entity_id
_entity_poly.type
_entity_poly.pdbx_seq_one_letter_code
_entity_poly.pdbx_strand_id
1 'polypeptide(L)'
;KTGEVVVAAAPLYTLLDFFMMCATIAGGEETLYQEKIAPDEVAREALERQRELLTLCDPIAFEINPIQVHEILSSNQKKFTYCPFVFGYSNYCRPGYSTYQLKACNVVRYGERMLKTTLGGTGLAISSKCEHLQETVDFCQYAASETIQKTIFFDAGGQPGYRTAWLDPAVNRRSNGFFADTLETMEQASMRPRYNGYMQLQDNGGTVLREYLMTGRDLTGTLERLNTLYRKSRGLQG
;
A
#
# COMPACT_ATOMS: atom_id res chain seq x y z
N LYS A 1 13.48 -12.84 18.74
CA LYS A 1 13.48 -11.81 17.67
C LYS A 1 14.46 -12.29 16.62
N THR A 2 14.00 -12.74 15.47
CA THR A 2 14.89 -13.24 14.41
C THR A 2 15.42 -12.10 13.54
N GLY A 3 14.69 -10.97 13.46
CA GLY A 3 15.04 -9.85 12.59
C GLY A 3 14.98 -10.19 11.10
N GLU A 4 14.35 -11.33 10.74
CA GLU A 4 14.25 -11.79 9.36
C GLU A 4 13.06 -11.20 8.60
N VAL A 5 12.15 -10.54 9.31
CA VAL A 5 10.99 -9.86 8.75
C VAL A 5 11.34 -8.39 8.49
N VAL A 6 10.98 -7.91 7.32
CA VAL A 6 11.14 -6.51 6.93
C VAL A 6 9.80 -5.93 6.47
N VAL A 7 9.54 -4.68 6.84
CA VAL A 7 8.39 -3.88 6.38
C VAL A 7 8.86 -2.48 5.99
N ALA A 8 8.07 -1.80 5.17
CA ALA A 8 8.30 -0.40 4.84
C ALA A 8 7.56 0.47 5.86
N ALA A 9 8.28 1.18 6.71
CA ALA A 9 7.70 2.04 7.75
C ALA A 9 8.26 3.48 7.73
N ALA A 10 8.79 3.95 6.60
CA ALA A 10 9.02 5.37 6.41
C ALA A 10 7.68 6.16 6.57
N PRO A 11 7.68 7.44 6.96
CA PRO A 11 6.50 8.12 7.49
C PRO A 11 5.20 7.95 6.69
N LEU A 12 5.25 8.07 5.37
CA LEU A 12 4.07 7.86 4.51
C LEU A 12 3.45 6.48 4.72
N TYR A 13 4.29 5.45 4.78
CA TYR A 13 3.82 4.06 4.86
C TYR A 13 3.27 3.72 6.23
N THR A 14 3.80 4.32 7.30
CA THR A 14 3.20 4.16 8.63
C THR A 14 1.77 4.66 8.70
N LEU A 15 1.44 5.74 7.99
CA LEU A 15 0.06 6.24 7.92
C LEU A 15 -0.85 5.29 7.11
N LEU A 16 -0.35 4.79 5.97
CA LEU A 16 -1.13 3.88 5.12
C LEU A 16 -1.36 2.54 5.81
N ASP A 17 -0.38 2.03 6.53
CA ASP A 17 -0.50 0.81 7.34
C ASP A 17 -1.47 1.01 8.51
N PHE A 18 -1.46 2.20 9.14
CA PHE A 18 -2.45 2.55 10.15
C PHE A 18 -3.87 2.53 9.58
N PHE A 19 -4.09 3.11 8.40
CA PHE A 19 -5.40 3.04 7.72
C PHE A 19 -5.80 1.61 7.38
N MET A 20 -4.88 0.80 6.87
CA MET A 20 -5.08 -0.62 6.61
C MET A 20 -5.53 -1.37 7.88
N MET A 21 -4.85 -1.16 8.99
CA MET A 21 -5.20 -1.79 10.27
C MET A 21 -6.57 -1.30 10.76
N CYS A 22 -6.85 0.00 10.70
CA CYS A 22 -8.17 0.54 11.05
C CYS A 22 -9.29 -0.09 10.22
N ALA A 23 -9.14 -0.15 8.89
CA ALA A 23 -10.12 -0.76 7.99
C ALA A 23 -10.32 -2.26 8.28
N THR A 24 -9.24 -2.96 8.61
CA THR A 24 -9.30 -4.39 8.95
C THR A 24 -10.03 -4.64 10.26
N ILE A 25 -9.69 -3.89 11.31
CA ILE A 25 -10.29 -4.04 12.65
C ILE A 25 -11.75 -3.63 12.62
N ALA A 26 -12.10 -2.52 11.97
CA ALA A 26 -13.49 -2.08 11.79
C ALA A 26 -14.33 -3.02 10.90
N GLY A 27 -13.70 -3.88 10.11
CA GLY A 27 -14.36 -4.78 9.15
C GLY A 27 -14.71 -4.13 7.82
N GLY A 28 -14.44 -2.84 7.64
CA GLY A 28 -14.73 -2.04 6.45
C GLY A 28 -14.40 -0.57 6.68
N GLU A 29 -14.83 0.27 5.75
CA GLU A 29 -14.55 1.72 5.78
C GLU A 29 -15.74 2.55 6.28
N GLU A 30 -16.90 1.93 6.55
CA GLU A 30 -18.17 2.61 6.83
C GLU A 30 -18.11 3.52 8.06
N THR A 31 -17.31 3.13 9.07
CA THR A 31 -17.14 3.91 10.31
C THR A 31 -15.91 4.78 10.32
N LEU A 32 -15.09 4.71 9.23
CA LEU A 32 -13.86 5.48 9.11
C LEU A 32 -14.12 6.85 8.48
N TYR A 33 -13.19 7.77 8.73
CA TYR A 33 -13.13 9.08 8.07
C TYR A 33 -14.35 9.98 8.30
N GLN A 34 -15.01 9.82 9.46
CA GLN A 34 -16.12 10.67 9.89
C GLN A 34 -15.58 11.96 10.57
N GLU A 35 -15.92 12.22 11.82
CA GLU A 35 -15.34 13.30 12.63
C GLU A 35 -13.89 13.04 13.03
N LYS A 36 -13.54 11.75 13.16
CA LYS A 36 -12.21 11.21 13.38
C LYS A 36 -11.82 10.27 12.24
N ILE A 37 -10.54 9.96 12.14
CA ILE A 37 -10.04 8.96 11.16
C ILE A 37 -10.68 7.60 11.40
N ALA A 38 -10.80 7.21 12.65
CA ALA A 38 -11.47 5.97 13.09
C ALA A 38 -12.06 6.16 14.50
N PRO A 39 -13.01 5.30 14.91
CA PRO A 39 -13.43 5.20 16.32
C PRO A 39 -12.22 4.99 17.24
N ASP A 40 -12.26 5.57 18.43
CA ASP A 40 -11.09 5.61 19.34
C ASP A 40 -10.54 4.21 19.67
N GLU A 41 -11.41 3.23 19.89
CA GLU A 41 -11.00 1.84 20.16
C GLU A 41 -10.29 1.21 18.95
N VAL A 42 -10.83 1.41 17.75
CA VAL A 42 -10.25 0.91 16.50
C VAL A 42 -8.88 1.56 16.25
N ALA A 43 -8.78 2.88 16.40
CA ALA A 43 -7.56 3.62 16.20
C ALA A 43 -6.45 3.21 17.19
N ARG A 44 -6.84 3.01 18.44
CA ARG A 44 -5.93 2.55 19.51
C ARG A 44 -5.38 1.16 19.20
N GLU A 45 -6.27 0.21 18.95
CA GLU A 45 -5.88 -1.17 18.63
C GLU A 45 -5.02 -1.22 17.37
N ALA A 46 -5.37 -0.51 16.31
CA ALA A 46 -4.61 -0.44 15.08
C ALA A 46 -3.16 0.03 15.32
N LEU A 47 -2.99 1.10 16.09
CA LEU A 47 -1.68 1.67 16.36
C LEU A 47 -0.84 0.79 17.29
N GLU A 48 -1.46 0.13 18.26
CA GLU A 48 -0.79 -0.84 19.14
C GLU A 48 -0.30 -2.06 18.35
N ARG A 49 -1.12 -2.62 17.46
CA ARG A 49 -0.72 -3.77 16.63
C ARG A 49 0.38 -3.41 15.63
N GLN A 50 0.29 -2.24 15.01
CA GLN A 50 1.35 -1.75 14.13
C GLN A 50 2.67 -1.62 14.90
N ARG A 51 2.64 -1.07 16.10
CA ARG A 51 3.82 -0.96 16.96
C ARG A 51 4.36 -2.34 17.36
N GLU A 52 3.49 -3.26 17.75
CA GLU A 52 3.89 -4.63 18.10
C GLU A 52 4.68 -5.28 16.95
N LEU A 53 4.17 -5.21 15.72
CA LEU A 53 4.88 -5.70 14.53
C LEU A 53 6.25 -5.03 14.39
N LEU A 54 6.31 -3.71 14.45
CA LEU A 54 7.56 -2.96 14.27
C LEU A 54 8.60 -3.24 15.35
N THR A 55 8.20 -3.61 16.58
CA THR A 55 9.15 -4.06 17.63
C THR A 55 9.79 -5.42 17.32
N LEU A 56 9.20 -6.20 16.41
CA LEU A 56 9.76 -7.48 15.93
C LEU A 56 10.66 -7.31 14.72
N CYS A 57 10.52 -6.20 13.99
CA CYS A 57 11.31 -5.87 12.80
C CYS A 57 12.66 -5.24 13.16
N ASP A 58 13.54 -5.20 12.17
CA ASP A 58 14.77 -4.41 12.26
C ASP A 58 14.46 -2.91 12.21
N PRO A 59 15.15 -2.05 12.96
CA PRO A 59 14.96 -0.61 12.93
C PRO A 59 15.07 0.04 11.54
N ILE A 60 15.74 -0.59 10.58
CA ILE A 60 15.82 -0.13 9.19
C ILE A 60 14.43 0.06 8.57
N ALA A 61 13.41 -0.65 9.07
CA ALA A 61 12.03 -0.51 8.63
C ALA A 61 11.54 0.95 8.59
N PHE A 62 11.96 1.76 9.56
CA PHE A 62 11.58 3.18 9.65
C PHE A 62 12.22 4.09 8.60
N GLU A 63 13.21 3.60 7.86
CA GLU A 63 14.00 4.39 6.89
C GLU A 63 13.73 3.97 5.43
N ILE A 64 13.07 2.83 5.22
CA ILE A 64 12.91 2.23 3.90
C ILE A 64 11.48 2.33 3.37
N ASN A 65 11.39 2.39 2.04
CA ASN A 65 10.16 2.39 1.27
C ASN A 65 9.88 0.99 0.66
N PRO A 66 8.70 0.77 0.05
CA PRO A 66 8.36 -0.53 -0.55
C PRO A 66 9.31 -1.01 -1.63
N ILE A 67 9.90 -0.12 -2.44
CA ILE A 67 10.88 -0.52 -3.47
C ILE A 67 12.12 -1.06 -2.78
N GLN A 68 12.63 -0.37 -1.76
CA GLN A 68 13.80 -0.81 -1.00
C GLN A 68 13.55 -2.14 -0.28
N VAL A 69 12.32 -2.42 0.19
CA VAL A 69 11.96 -3.75 0.72
C VAL A 69 12.14 -4.83 -0.35
N HIS A 70 11.64 -4.61 -1.57
CA HIS A 70 11.80 -5.57 -2.66
C HIS A 70 13.27 -5.74 -3.06
N GLU A 71 14.04 -4.65 -3.15
CA GLU A 71 15.48 -4.69 -3.42
C GLU A 71 16.23 -5.53 -2.39
N ILE A 72 15.92 -5.30 -1.12
CA ILE A 72 16.51 -6.06 -0.02
C ILE A 72 16.17 -7.54 -0.13
N LEU A 73 14.90 -7.91 -0.30
CA LEU A 73 14.45 -9.30 -0.37
C LEU A 73 14.96 -10.04 -1.60
N SER A 74 15.20 -9.33 -2.71
CA SER A 74 15.67 -9.90 -3.98
C SER A 74 17.19 -9.85 -4.17
N SER A 75 17.94 -9.39 -3.17
CA SER A 75 19.40 -9.26 -3.21
C SER A 75 20.13 -10.48 -2.62
N ASN A 76 21.46 -10.49 -2.70
CA ASN A 76 22.31 -11.52 -2.11
C ASN A 76 22.38 -11.50 -0.58
N GLN A 77 21.86 -10.48 0.07
CA GLN A 77 21.83 -10.44 1.53
C GLN A 77 20.82 -11.45 2.08
N LYS A 78 21.20 -12.18 3.13
CA LYS A 78 20.38 -13.28 3.68
C LYS A 78 19.67 -12.90 4.98
N LYS A 79 19.73 -11.64 5.39
CA LYS A 79 19.18 -11.21 6.68
C LYS A 79 17.66 -11.23 6.70
N PHE A 80 17.03 -10.77 5.60
CA PHE A 80 15.58 -10.67 5.51
C PHE A 80 15.06 -11.68 4.50
N THR A 81 14.02 -12.39 4.88
CA THR A 81 13.42 -13.47 4.07
C THR A 81 11.94 -13.31 3.82
N TYR A 82 11.29 -12.39 4.53
CA TYR A 82 9.84 -12.25 4.50
C TYR A 82 9.38 -10.81 4.75
N CYS A 83 8.32 -10.41 4.01
CA CYS A 83 7.56 -9.18 4.24
C CYS A 83 6.07 -9.54 4.30
N PRO A 84 5.35 -9.24 5.41
CA PRO A 84 3.95 -9.64 5.58
C PRO A 84 2.98 -8.84 4.70
N PHE A 85 3.31 -7.60 4.37
CA PHE A 85 2.56 -6.72 3.47
C PHE A 85 3.47 -5.60 2.95
N VAL A 86 3.29 -5.25 1.70
CA VAL A 86 3.99 -4.15 1.03
C VAL A 86 3.26 -3.82 -0.27
N PHE A 87 3.38 -2.60 -0.79
CA PHE A 87 2.94 -2.32 -2.15
C PHE A 87 3.64 -3.24 -3.13
N GLY A 88 2.85 -4.05 -3.86
CA GLY A 88 3.36 -5.07 -4.76
C GLY A 88 3.90 -4.47 -6.07
N TYR A 89 5.11 -4.89 -6.44
CA TYR A 89 5.73 -4.58 -7.73
C TYR A 89 6.01 -5.89 -8.48
N SER A 90 5.18 -6.21 -9.48
CA SER A 90 5.19 -7.48 -10.20
C SER A 90 6.52 -7.80 -10.87
N ASN A 91 7.33 -6.78 -11.17
CA ASN A 91 8.62 -6.97 -11.82
C ASN A 91 9.60 -7.81 -10.98
N TYR A 92 9.59 -7.67 -9.65
CA TYR A 92 10.44 -8.49 -8.78
C TYR A 92 10.06 -9.98 -8.76
N CYS A 93 8.86 -10.32 -9.27
CA CYS A 93 8.42 -11.69 -9.47
C CYS A 93 8.69 -12.22 -10.89
N ARG A 94 9.31 -11.41 -11.78
CA ARG A 94 9.66 -11.83 -13.14
C ARG A 94 11.05 -12.45 -13.18
N PRO A 95 11.24 -13.52 -13.98
CA PRO A 95 12.59 -14.09 -14.19
C PRO A 95 13.56 -13.04 -14.73
N GLY A 96 14.75 -12.97 -14.15
CA GLY A 96 15.85 -12.12 -14.62
C GLY A 96 15.72 -10.62 -14.31
N TYR A 97 14.69 -10.18 -13.59
CA TYR A 97 14.56 -8.77 -13.18
C TYR A 97 15.51 -8.40 -12.04
N SER A 98 15.67 -9.27 -11.07
CA SER A 98 16.53 -9.09 -9.91
C SER A 98 17.38 -10.33 -9.65
N THR A 99 18.32 -10.27 -8.69
CA THR A 99 19.23 -11.40 -8.37
C THR A 99 18.44 -12.65 -7.94
N TYR A 100 17.46 -12.48 -7.07
CA TYR A 100 16.52 -13.54 -6.67
C TYR A 100 15.11 -13.16 -7.03
N GLN A 101 14.43 -14.04 -7.71
CA GLN A 101 13.03 -13.89 -8.06
C GLN A 101 12.17 -14.03 -6.80
N LEU A 102 11.32 -13.04 -6.53
CA LEU A 102 10.40 -13.09 -5.40
C LEU A 102 9.16 -13.93 -5.72
N LYS A 103 8.53 -14.43 -4.67
CA LYS A 103 7.20 -15.02 -4.70
C LYS A 103 6.25 -14.13 -3.90
N ALA A 104 5.22 -13.61 -4.54
CA ALA A 104 4.14 -12.89 -3.89
C ALA A 104 3.01 -13.85 -3.51
N CYS A 105 2.26 -13.50 -2.47
CA CYS A 105 1.04 -14.19 -2.05
C CYS A 105 0.07 -13.18 -1.43
N ASN A 106 -1.15 -13.62 -1.15
CA ASN A 106 -2.10 -12.81 -0.40
C ASN A 106 -1.51 -12.36 0.94
N VAL A 107 -1.91 -11.18 1.40
CA VAL A 107 -1.47 -10.63 2.68
C VAL A 107 -1.92 -11.49 3.86
N VAL A 108 -1.26 -11.32 4.98
CA VAL A 108 -1.59 -11.99 6.24
C VAL A 108 -2.98 -11.59 6.75
N ARG A 109 -3.47 -12.35 7.71
CA ARG A 109 -4.77 -12.10 8.36
C ARG A 109 -4.56 -11.53 9.75
N TYR A 110 -5.54 -10.75 10.19
CA TYR A 110 -5.73 -10.35 11.58
C TYR A 110 -6.99 -11.07 12.11
N GLY A 111 -6.80 -12.09 12.92
CA GLY A 111 -7.86 -13.07 13.22
C GLY A 111 -8.36 -13.74 11.95
N GLU A 112 -9.67 -13.75 11.77
CA GLU A 112 -10.31 -14.33 10.57
C GLU A 112 -10.33 -13.36 9.36
N ARG A 113 -9.95 -12.11 9.54
CA ARG A 113 -10.02 -11.08 8.49
C ARG A 113 -8.69 -10.95 7.77
N MET A 114 -8.71 -10.94 6.44
CA MET A 114 -7.56 -10.53 5.65
C MET A 114 -7.32 -9.03 5.84
N LEU A 115 -6.05 -8.61 5.89
CA LEU A 115 -5.72 -7.18 5.97
C LEU A 115 -6.29 -6.44 4.76
N LYS A 116 -7.02 -5.36 5.02
CA LYS A 116 -7.58 -4.47 3.99
C LYS A 116 -6.50 -3.48 3.53
N THR A 117 -5.58 -3.95 2.70
CA THR A 117 -4.45 -3.14 2.24
C THR A 117 -4.90 -1.91 1.45
N THR A 118 -4.05 -0.88 1.43
CA THR A 118 -4.33 0.30 0.63
C THR A 118 -4.28 -0.03 -0.86
N LEU A 119 -5.39 0.22 -1.58
CA LEU A 119 -5.42 0.12 -3.03
C LEU A 119 -4.47 1.16 -3.64
N GLY A 120 -3.45 0.68 -4.33
CA GLY A 120 -2.56 1.48 -5.15
C GLY A 120 -3.00 1.46 -6.61
N GLY A 121 -2.51 2.41 -7.39
CA GLY A 121 -2.80 2.45 -8.82
C GLY A 121 -2.21 3.68 -9.49
N THR A 122 -2.19 3.62 -10.82
CA THR A 122 -1.74 4.72 -11.69
C THR A 122 -2.80 4.97 -12.73
N GLY A 123 -3.03 6.22 -13.07
CA GLY A 123 -3.96 6.64 -14.11
C GLY A 123 -3.26 7.44 -15.21
N LEU A 124 -3.87 7.45 -16.38
CA LEU A 124 -3.52 8.38 -17.46
C LEU A 124 -4.34 9.66 -17.28
N ALA A 125 -3.70 10.81 -17.41
CA ALA A 125 -4.35 12.12 -17.34
C ALA A 125 -4.03 12.91 -18.60
N ILE A 126 -5.02 13.64 -19.11
CA ILE A 126 -4.88 14.49 -20.28
C ILE A 126 -4.90 15.96 -19.80
N SER A 127 -3.91 16.73 -20.20
CA SER A 127 -3.87 18.17 -19.90
C SER A 127 -5.06 18.89 -20.52
N SER A 128 -5.66 19.82 -19.78
CA SER A 128 -6.68 20.74 -20.31
C SER A 128 -6.16 21.67 -21.42
N LYS A 129 -4.84 21.73 -21.60
CA LYS A 129 -4.15 22.50 -22.66
C LYS A 129 -3.75 21.61 -23.84
N CYS A 130 -4.23 20.36 -23.91
CA CYS A 130 -3.92 19.46 -25.02
C CYS A 130 -4.56 19.97 -26.31
N GLU A 131 -3.76 20.22 -27.34
CA GLU A 131 -4.23 20.69 -28.66
C GLU A 131 -4.71 19.53 -29.55
N HIS A 132 -4.31 18.29 -29.24
CA HIS A 132 -4.67 17.05 -29.96
C HIS A 132 -5.53 16.14 -29.06
N LEU A 133 -6.68 16.67 -28.62
CA LEU A 133 -7.48 16.00 -27.59
C LEU A 133 -7.97 14.62 -28.03
N GLN A 134 -8.49 14.52 -29.28
CA GLN A 134 -9.07 13.25 -29.74
C GLN A 134 -8.01 12.15 -29.87
N GLU A 135 -6.88 12.45 -30.48
CA GLU A 135 -5.75 11.52 -30.63
C GLU A 135 -5.21 11.07 -29.27
N THR A 136 -5.18 11.99 -28.30
CA THR A 136 -4.71 11.67 -26.94
C THR A 136 -5.72 10.80 -26.20
N VAL A 137 -7.03 11.03 -26.37
CA VAL A 137 -8.08 10.14 -25.83
C VAL A 137 -7.99 8.74 -26.44
N ASP A 138 -7.84 8.67 -27.76
CA ASP A 138 -7.71 7.39 -28.48
C ASP A 138 -6.48 6.61 -28.01
N PHE A 139 -5.34 7.30 -27.80
CA PHE A 139 -4.16 6.69 -27.23
C PHE A 139 -4.37 6.20 -25.79
N CYS A 140 -5.03 6.97 -24.94
CA CYS A 140 -5.34 6.55 -23.57
C CYS A 140 -6.25 5.32 -23.54
N GLN A 141 -7.27 5.29 -24.41
CA GLN A 141 -8.17 4.14 -24.55
C GLN A 141 -7.43 2.91 -25.07
N TYR A 142 -6.56 3.08 -26.07
CA TYR A 142 -5.71 2.02 -26.58
C TYR A 142 -4.80 1.47 -25.47
N ALA A 143 -4.06 2.32 -24.76
CA ALA A 143 -3.14 1.92 -23.69
C ALA A 143 -3.86 1.22 -22.53
N ALA A 144 -5.09 1.62 -22.22
CA ALA A 144 -5.91 1.02 -21.17
C ALA A 144 -6.73 -0.20 -21.65
N SER A 145 -6.68 -0.56 -22.93
CA SER A 145 -7.47 -1.68 -23.46
C SER A 145 -6.97 -3.04 -22.94
N GLU A 146 -7.89 -4.00 -22.85
CA GLU A 146 -7.57 -5.35 -22.36
C GLU A 146 -6.40 -6.00 -23.11
N THR A 147 -6.42 -5.91 -24.43
CA THR A 147 -5.38 -6.50 -25.30
C THR A 147 -4.01 -5.92 -24.99
N ILE A 148 -3.90 -4.59 -24.93
CA ILE A 148 -2.62 -3.92 -24.67
C ILE A 148 -2.13 -4.18 -23.24
N GLN A 149 -3.03 -4.18 -22.27
CA GLN A 149 -2.70 -4.49 -20.88
C GLN A 149 -2.14 -5.91 -20.69
N LYS A 150 -2.67 -6.88 -21.43
CA LYS A 150 -2.19 -8.29 -21.42
C LYS A 150 -0.91 -8.54 -22.21
N THR A 151 -0.59 -7.68 -23.17
CA THR A 151 0.52 -7.90 -24.10
C THR A 151 1.58 -6.82 -23.98
N ILE A 152 1.56 -5.80 -24.82
CA ILE A 152 2.59 -4.77 -24.94
C ILE A 152 2.91 -4.10 -23.59
N PHE A 153 1.86 -3.70 -22.85
CA PHE A 153 2.06 -3.03 -21.56
C PHE A 153 2.71 -3.96 -20.53
N PHE A 154 2.20 -5.20 -20.40
CA PHE A 154 2.81 -6.20 -19.53
C PHE A 154 4.23 -6.55 -19.99
N ASP A 155 4.47 -6.76 -21.29
CA ASP A 155 5.76 -7.14 -21.84
C ASP A 155 6.84 -6.07 -21.58
N ALA A 156 6.44 -4.79 -21.66
CA ALA A 156 7.31 -3.66 -21.34
C ALA A 156 7.57 -3.46 -19.82
N GLY A 157 7.10 -4.35 -18.97
CA GLY A 157 7.31 -4.25 -17.50
C GLY A 157 6.15 -3.59 -16.76
N GLY A 158 5.07 -3.22 -17.43
CA GLY A 158 3.88 -2.64 -16.82
C GLY A 158 3.13 -3.64 -15.92
N GLN A 159 2.46 -3.12 -14.92
CA GLN A 159 1.55 -3.87 -14.05
C GLN A 159 0.11 -3.61 -14.49
N PRO A 160 -0.56 -4.59 -15.14
CA PRO A 160 -1.89 -4.38 -15.71
C PRO A 160 -2.93 -3.95 -14.68
N GLY A 161 -3.76 -2.95 -15.06
CA GLY A 161 -4.94 -2.57 -14.30
C GLY A 161 -6.19 -3.35 -14.67
N TYR A 162 -6.13 -4.22 -15.69
CA TYR A 162 -7.28 -4.94 -16.22
C TYR A 162 -7.44 -6.30 -15.54
N ARG A 163 -8.61 -6.58 -14.94
CA ARG A 163 -8.83 -7.82 -14.14
C ARG A 163 -8.59 -9.10 -14.95
N THR A 164 -8.96 -9.12 -16.24
CA THR A 164 -8.73 -10.31 -17.08
C THR A 164 -7.24 -10.59 -17.33
N ALA A 165 -6.38 -9.56 -17.27
CA ALA A 165 -4.93 -9.76 -17.29
C ALA A 165 -4.42 -10.45 -16.01
N TRP A 166 -5.02 -10.14 -14.86
CA TRP A 166 -4.68 -10.79 -13.58
C TRP A 166 -5.03 -12.29 -13.57
N LEU A 167 -6.07 -12.67 -14.32
CA LEU A 167 -6.51 -14.05 -14.46
C LEU A 167 -5.83 -14.80 -15.61
N ASP A 168 -5.09 -14.10 -16.48
CA ASP A 168 -4.50 -14.69 -17.67
C ASP A 168 -3.35 -15.65 -17.32
N PRO A 169 -3.40 -16.94 -17.76
CA PRO A 169 -2.39 -17.91 -17.45
C PRO A 169 -1.00 -17.57 -18.01
N ALA A 170 -0.91 -16.88 -19.16
CA ALA A 170 0.38 -16.52 -19.74
C ALA A 170 1.04 -15.38 -18.96
N VAL A 171 0.26 -14.37 -18.54
CA VAL A 171 0.70 -13.29 -17.65
C VAL A 171 1.21 -13.86 -16.33
N ASN A 172 0.45 -14.78 -15.72
CA ASN A 172 0.82 -15.38 -14.44
C ASN A 172 2.07 -16.27 -14.53
N ARG A 173 2.22 -17.09 -15.56
CA ARG A 173 3.47 -17.89 -15.76
C ARG A 173 4.70 -16.99 -15.83
N ARG A 174 4.62 -15.83 -16.45
CA ARG A 174 5.72 -14.89 -16.66
C ARG A 174 5.99 -13.97 -15.47
N SER A 175 5.10 -13.92 -14.50
CA SER A 175 5.21 -13.14 -13.26
C SER A 175 5.26 -14.00 -12.00
N ASN A 176 5.62 -15.29 -12.11
CA ASN A 176 5.68 -16.23 -10.99
C ASN A 176 4.38 -16.29 -10.17
N GLY A 177 3.23 -16.14 -10.85
CA GLY A 177 1.90 -16.15 -10.23
C GLY A 177 1.52 -14.86 -9.51
N PHE A 178 2.31 -13.79 -9.58
CA PHE A 178 2.08 -12.55 -8.83
C PHE A 178 0.61 -12.11 -8.83
N PHE A 179 0.00 -12.03 -10.00
CA PHE A 179 -1.36 -11.50 -10.13
C PHE A 179 -2.43 -12.45 -9.56
N ALA A 180 -2.37 -13.73 -9.88
CA ALA A 180 -3.34 -14.70 -9.36
C ALA A 180 -3.20 -14.88 -7.84
N ASP A 181 -1.97 -14.94 -7.33
CA ASP A 181 -1.69 -15.22 -5.91
C ASP A 181 -1.93 -14.00 -5.00
N THR A 182 -2.13 -12.80 -5.57
CA THR A 182 -2.46 -11.57 -4.83
C THR A 182 -3.83 -11.00 -5.20
N LEU A 183 -4.61 -11.70 -6.02
CA LEU A 183 -5.90 -11.19 -6.53
C LEU A 183 -6.89 -10.94 -5.39
N GLU A 184 -7.02 -11.85 -4.44
CA GLU A 184 -7.93 -11.69 -3.30
C GLU A 184 -7.56 -10.48 -2.45
N THR A 185 -6.26 -10.24 -2.22
CA THR A 185 -5.78 -9.02 -1.56
C THR A 185 -6.22 -7.77 -2.31
N MET A 186 -6.10 -7.76 -3.64
CA MET A 186 -6.50 -6.62 -4.47
C MET A 186 -8.01 -6.39 -4.45
N GLU A 187 -8.81 -7.46 -4.50
CA GLU A 187 -10.28 -7.38 -4.49
C GLU A 187 -10.85 -6.91 -3.14
N GLN A 188 -10.13 -7.14 -2.04
CA GLN A 188 -10.50 -6.71 -0.70
C GLN A 188 -9.81 -5.43 -0.24
N ALA A 189 -9.01 -4.81 -1.09
CA ALA A 189 -8.24 -3.62 -0.76
C ALA A 189 -9.15 -2.42 -0.42
N SER A 190 -8.70 -1.58 0.49
CA SER A 190 -9.38 -0.37 0.91
C SER A 190 -8.87 0.86 0.14
N MET A 191 -9.72 1.87 -0.02
CA MET A 191 -9.35 3.11 -0.67
C MET A 191 -8.94 4.17 0.36
N ARG A 192 -7.92 4.95 -0.01
CA ARG A 192 -7.56 6.15 0.76
C ARG A 192 -8.70 7.17 0.70
N PRO A 193 -8.86 8.01 1.75
CA PRO A 193 -9.86 9.07 1.73
C PRO A 193 -9.67 10.01 0.52
N ARG A 194 -10.78 10.45 -0.07
CA ARG A 194 -10.77 11.34 -1.24
C ARG A 194 -11.48 12.64 -0.90
N TYR A 195 -10.73 13.63 -0.46
CA TYR A 195 -11.23 14.98 -0.19
C TYR A 195 -10.16 16.02 -0.50
N ASN A 196 -10.58 17.26 -0.72
CA ASN A 196 -9.64 18.36 -0.89
C ASN A 196 -8.89 18.60 0.43
N GLY A 197 -7.55 18.50 0.40
CA GLY A 197 -6.69 18.56 1.59
C GLY A 197 -6.14 17.21 2.06
N TYR A 198 -6.58 16.07 1.49
CA TYR A 198 -6.05 14.75 1.87
C TYR A 198 -4.52 14.67 1.78
N MET A 199 -3.92 15.29 0.77
CA MET A 199 -2.46 15.26 0.62
C MET A 199 -1.74 15.90 1.82
N GLN A 200 -2.33 16.94 2.43
CA GLN A 200 -1.77 17.53 3.66
C GLN A 200 -1.77 16.53 4.83
N LEU A 201 -2.82 15.73 4.96
CA LEU A 201 -2.86 14.64 5.95
C LEU A 201 -1.83 13.57 5.62
N GLN A 202 -1.74 13.14 4.36
CA GLN A 202 -0.82 12.09 3.93
C GLN A 202 0.64 12.47 4.18
N ASP A 203 1.05 13.69 3.85
CA ASP A 203 2.43 14.15 3.94
C ASP A 203 2.90 14.33 5.40
N ASN A 204 1.98 14.60 6.32
CA ASN A 204 2.32 14.91 7.70
C ASN A 204 1.90 13.82 8.71
N GLY A 205 0.86 13.05 8.41
CA GLY A 205 0.26 12.11 9.36
C GLY A 205 1.23 11.00 9.80
N GLY A 206 2.04 10.48 8.88
CA GLY A 206 3.03 9.45 9.20
C GLY A 206 4.10 9.93 10.18
N THR A 207 4.52 11.18 10.10
CA THR A 207 5.46 11.77 11.06
C THR A 207 4.87 11.83 12.47
N VAL A 208 3.57 12.12 12.59
CA VAL A 208 2.87 12.12 13.89
C VAL A 208 2.85 10.72 14.51
N LEU A 209 2.66 9.68 13.71
CA LEU A 209 2.62 8.29 14.19
C LEU A 209 4.00 7.75 14.56
N ARG A 210 5.04 8.16 13.82
CA ARG A 210 6.40 7.62 13.93
C ARG A 210 6.94 7.65 15.35
N GLU A 211 6.76 8.75 16.08
CA GLU A 211 7.28 8.89 17.45
C GLU A 211 6.73 7.82 18.39
N TYR A 212 5.40 7.60 18.35
CA TYR A 212 4.80 6.54 19.14
C TYR A 212 5.26 5.15 18.69
N LEU A 213 5.31 4.90 17.40
CA LEU A 213 5.72 3.60 16.86
C LEU A 213 7.14 3.23 17.27
N MET A 214 8.04 4.20 17.35
CA MET A 214 9.42 3.99 17.81
C MET A 214 9.53 3.84 19.33
N THR A 215 8.84 4.68 20.10
CA THR A 215 9.05 4.82 21.55
C THR A 215 7.99 4.11 22.40
N GLY A 216 6.78 3.95 21.90
CA GLY A 216 5.61 3.46 22.64
C GLY A 216 5.03 4.48 23.63
N ARG A 217 5.45 5.74 23.56
CA ARG A 217 5.01 6.78 24.49
C ARG A 217 3.88 7.60 23.92
N ASP A 218 2.95 8.01 24.78
CA ASP A 218 1.86 8.96 24.47
C ASP A 218 0.95 8.53 23.30
N LEU A 219 0.41 7.33 23.37
CA LEU A 219 -0.57 6.84 22.38
C LEU A 219 -1.78 7.77 22.24
N THR A 220 -2.36 8.21 23.36
CA THR A 220 -3.54 9.07 23.35
C THR A 220 -3.24 10.41 22.68
N GLY A 221 -2.19 11.11 23.11
CA GLY A 221 -1.81 12.38 22.51
C GLY A 221 -1.39 12.24 21.03
N THR A 222 -0.81 11.09 20.62
CA THR A 222 -0.51 10.80 19.21
C THR A 222 -1.80 10.74 18.38
N LEU A 223 -2.84 10.02 18.85
CA LEU A 223 -4.12 9.94 18.15
C LEU A 223 -4.85 11.30 18.13
N GLU A 224 -4.77 12.09 19.21
CA GLU A 224 -5.33 13.45 19.25
C GLU A 224 -4.64 14.39 18.24
N ARG A 225 -3.31 14.37 18.16
CA ARG A 225 -2.56 15.13 17.15
C ARG A 225 -2.92 14.71 15.73
N LEU A 226 -3.03 13.40 15.48
CA LEU A 226 -3.41 12.89 14.16
C LEU A 226 -4.84 13.31 13.78
N ASN A 227 -5.79 13.20 14.69
CA ASN A 227 -7.18 13.64 14.46
C ASN A 227 -7.28 15.16 14.27
N THR A 228 -6.45 15.94 14.97
CA THR A 228 -6.37 17.40 14.79
C THR A 228 -5.86 17.73 13.38
N LEU A 229 -4.81 17.05 12.92
CA LEU A 229 -4.31 17.18 11.56
C LEU A 229 -5.37 16.79 10.52
N TYR A 230 -6.09 15.70 10.76
CA TYR A 230 -7.19 15.24 9.90
C TYR A 230 -8.29 16.29 9.77
N ARG A 231 -8.82 16.82 10.90
CA ARG A 231 -9.84 17.86 10.89
C ARG A 231 -9.36 19.12 10.16
N LYS A 232 -8.13 19.56 10.45
CA LYS A 232 -7.52 20.71 9.77
C LYS A 232 -7.43 20.52 8.26
N SER A 233 -7.00 19.34 7.82
CA SER A 233 -6.88 19.02 6.39
C SER A 233 -8.22 19.01 5.65
N ARG A 234 -9.32 18.73 6.37
CA ARG A 234 -10.69 18.78 5.84
C ARG A 234 -11.34 20.16 5.90
N GLY A 235 -10.68 21.15 6.48
CA GLY A 235 -11.27 22.47 6.75
C GLY A 235 -12.35 22.44 7.83
N LEU A 236 -12.41 21.37 8.65
CA LEU A 236 -13.28 21.30 9.81
C LEU A 236 -12.60 22.09 10.94
N GLN A 237 -13.17 23.25 11.27
CA GLN A 237 -12.73 24.03 12.44
C GLN A 237 -13.10 23.23 13.69
N GLY A 238 -12.12 23.08 14.61
CA GLY A 238 -12.33 22.52 15.92
C GLY A 238 -13.01 23.53 16.87
#